data_98c34f8d46b038f76067a7a3c1f89b58
#
_entry.id   98c34f8d46b038f76067a7a3c1f89b58
#
_cell.length_a   1.000
_cell.length_b   1.000
_cell.length_c   1.000
_cell.angle_alpha   90.00
_cell.angle_beta   90.00
_cell.angle_gamma   90.00
#
_symmetry.space_group_name_H-M   'P 1'
#
loop_
_entity.id
_entity.type
_entity.pdbx_description
1 polymer ?
#
loop_
_entity_poly.entity_id
_entity_poly.type
_entity_poly.pdbx_seq_one_letter_code
_entity_poly.pdbx_strand_id
1 'polypeptide(L)'
;MDKKCFEIIIVLNGVIEPYIEYINNLTKKYDFNSVVIPTETSGVSNARNLGLSRALGEYICFIDDDDKISPSYLEDLYSKASSCNIVASNVKAFYNNSNKTENDYIASAYEKLIHKNAPLSVLKGRKFMSSSCCKIISQKIIQDVRFDTNLKIGEDSVFMAEISKNIKNIILSDKNAIYYRRLRVGSASRTKQTTLQKSQIVCKLQKRYIKMLTSSYNIPFIATRIVATLMKFIRL
;
A
#
# COMPACT_ATOMS: atom_id res chain seq x y z
N MET A 1 19.54 -6.56 -5.33
CA MET A 1 19.80 -5.93 -4.02
C MET A 1 20.38 -6.99 -3.08
N ASP A 2 21.45 -6.68 -2.34
CA ASP A 2 22.04 -7.60 -1.35
C ASP A 2 21.06 -7.87 -0.21
N LYS A 3 21.00 -9.12 0.26
CA LYS A 3 20.16 -9.56 1.40
C LYS A 3 20.43 -8.79 2.69
N LYS A 4 21.63 -8.26 2.86
CA LYS A 4 22.03 -7.45 4.02
C LYS A 4 21.44 -6.04 4.02
N CYS A 5 20.93 -5.58 2.87
CA CYS A 5 20.38 -4.24 2.70
C CYS A 5 18.89 -4.14 3.03
N PHE A 6 18.21 -5.24 3.39
CA PHE A 6 16.81 -5.24 3.76
C PHE A 6 16.49 -6.29 4.81
N GLU A 7 15.41 -6.09 5.52
CA GLU A 7 14.79 -7.03 6.43
C GLU A 7 13.39 -7.41 5.93
N ILE A 8 12.92 -8.59 6.29
CA ILE A 8 11.58 -9.07 5.99
C ILE A 8 10.82 -9.23 7.30
N ILE A 9 9.73 -8.49 7.45
CA ILE A 9 8.86 -8.60 8.62
C ILE A 9 7.57 -9.27 8.17
N ILE A 10 7.33 -10.48 8.67
CA ILE A 10 6.17 -11.30 8.34
C ILE A 10 5.23 -11.28 9.54
N VAL A 11 4.04 -10.73 9.37
CA VAL A 11 3.01 -10.71 10.43
C VAL A 11 1.97 -11.76 10.12
N LEU A 12 1.93 -12.81 10.94
CA LEU A 12 0.89 -13.83 10.93
C LEU A 12 -0.33 -13.31 11.67
N ASN A 13 -1.39 -13.00 10.92
CA ASN A 13 -2.51 -12.21 11.37
C ASN A 13 -3.79 -13.06 11.46
N GLY A 14 -4.17 -13.44 12.66
CA GLY A 14 -5.35 -14.27 12.95
C GLY A 14 -5.00 -15.74 13.21
N VAL A 15 -5.16 -16.60 12.20
CA VAL A 15 -4.85 -18.04 12.34
C VAL A 15 -3.35 -18.25 12.27
N ILE A 16 -2.75 -18.72 13.35
CA ILE A 16 -1.29 -18.90 13.46
C ILE A 16 -0.89 -20.29 12.95
N GLU A 17 -1.55 -21.34 13.47
CA GLU A 17 -1.29 -22.72 13.03
C GLU A 17 -2.15 -23.08 11.78
N PRO A 18 -1.62 -23.87 10.84
CA PRO A 18 -0.26 -24.46 10.79
C PRO A 18 0.79 -23.56 10.11
N TYR A 19 0.50 -22.28 9.85
CA TYR A 19 1.31 -21.40 9.01
C TYR A 19 2.64 -21.01 9.65
N ILE A 20 2.74 -20.97 10.98
CA ILE A 20 3.96 -20.54 11.69
C ILE A 20 5.14 -21.47 11.38
N GLU A 21 4.89 -22.79 11.40
CA GLU A 21 5.94 -23.76 11.09
C GLU A 21 6.39 -23.65 9.64
N TYR A 22 5.45 -23.54 8.71
CA TYR A 22 5.74 -23.37 7.28
C TYR A 22 6.61 -22.13 7.02
N ILE A 23 6.26 -20.98 7.62
CA ILE A 23 7.01 -19.72 7.44
C ILE A 23 8.40 -19.81 8.08
N ASN A 24 8.51 -20.38 9.26
CA ASN A 24 9.80 -20.57 9.92
C ASN A 24 10.74 -21.46 9.08
N ASN A 25 10.21 -22.49 8.42
CA ASN A 25 10.98 -23.34 7.52
C ASN A 25 11.42 -22.58 6.25
N LEU A 26 10.54 -21.73 5.69
CA LEU A 26 10.89 -20.89 4.54
C LEU A 26 11.98 -19.86 4.88
N THR A 27 11.86 -19.17 6.01
CA THR A 27 12.84 -18.14 6.41
C THR A 27 14.21 -18.75 6.66
N LYS A 28 14.28 -19.92 7.30
CA LYS A 28 15.52 -20.68 7.47
C LYS A 28 16.13 -21.11 6.12
N LYS A 29 15.31 -21.61 5.20
CA LYS A 29 15.76 -22.09 3.89
C LYS A 29 16.41 -20.99 3.05
N TYR A 30 15.88 -19.79 3.08
CA TYR A 30 16.34 -18.70 2.20
C TYR A 30 17.34 -17.75 2.86
N ASP A 31 17.61 -17.91 4.15
CA ASP A 31 18.61 -17.14 4.91
C ASP A 31 18.47 -15.62 4.72
N PHE A 32 17.23 -15.13 4.86
CA PHE A 32 16.95 -13.70 4.89
C PHE A 32 16.99 -13.18 6.33
N ASN A 33 17.42 -11.94 6.50
CA ASN A 33 17.18 -11.20 7.75
C ASN A 33 15.67 -11.02 7.91
N SER A 34 15.03 -11.87 8.70
CA SER A 34 13.57 -11.93 8.81
C SER A 34 13.10 -12.03 10.25
N VAL A 35 11.96 -11.39 10.53
CA VAL A 35 11.24 -11.45 11.80
C VAL A 35 9.83 -11.93 11.53
N VAL A 36 9.38 -12.95 12.28
CA VAL A 36 8.00 -13.45 12.22
C VAL A 36 7.26 -13.01 13.48
N ILE A 37 6.13 -12.35 13.32
CA ILE A 37 5.30 -11.81 14.40
C ILE A 37 3.93 -12.48 14.34
N PRO A 38 3.63 -13.46 15.19
CA PRO A 38 2.30 -14.03 15.30
C PRO A 38 1.38 -13.08 16.11
N THR A 39 0.13 -12.95 15.68
CA THR A 39 -0.91 -12.21 16.40
C THR A 39 -2.29 -12.82 16.19
N GLU A 40 -3.01 -13.06 17.26
CA GLU A 40 -4.40 -13.53 17.21
C GLU A 40 -5.38 -12.44 16.81
N THR A 41 -4.99 -11.17 16.95
CA THR A 41 -5.82 -10.03 16.58
C THR A 41 -5.85 -9.89 15.07
N SER A 42 -6.91 -10.35 14.44
CA SER A 42 -7.11 -10.27 12.99
C SER A 42 -7.30 -8.82 12.50
N GLY A 43 -6.88 -8.56 11.27
CA GLY A 43 -7.07 -7.26 10.59
C GLY A 43 -5.81 -6.72 9.95
N VAL A 44 -5.89 -6.36 8.67
CA VAL A 44 -4.75 -5.87 7.87
C VAL A 44 -4.10 -4.62 8.47
N SER A 45 -4.90 -3.69 9.03
CA SER A 45 -4.40 -2.49 9.73
C SER A 45 -3.54 -2.86 10.93
N ASN A 46 -4.00 -3.83 11.75
CA ASN A 46 -3.25 -4.31 12.91
C ASN A 46 -1.93 -4.94 12.48
N ALA A 47 -1.96 -5.83 11.48
CA ALA A 47 -0.76 -6.47 10.96
C ALA A 47 0.26 -5.46 10.44
N ARG A 48 -0.16 -4.48 9.64
CA ARG A 48 0.73 -3.44 9.13
C ARG A 48 1.30 -2.55 10.23
N ASN A 49 0.51 -2.24 11.26
CA ASN A 49 0.97 -1.47 12.42
C ASN A 49 2.01 -2.22 13.24
N LEU A 50 1.82 -3.53 13.46
CA LEU A 50 2.83 -4.37 14.10
C LEU A 50 4.12 -4.43 13.28
N GLY A 51 4.02 -4.59 11.96
CA GLY A 51 5.17 -4.51 11.06
C GLY A 51 5.90 -3.17 11.17
N LEU A 52 5.19 -2.05 11.14
CA LEU A 52 5.76 -0.72 11.30
C LEU A 52 6.46 -0.52 12.64
N SER A 53 5.92 -1.09 13.73
CA SER A 53 6.53 -0.96 15.06
C SER A 53 7.84 -1.73 15.21
N ARG A 54 8.09 -2.72 14.34
CA ARG A 54 9.31 -3.56 14.35
C ARG A 54 10.31 -3.17 13.29
N ALA A 55 9.90 -2.41 12.29
CA ALA A 55 10.75 -2.03 11.17
C ALA A 55 11.91 -1.13 11.61
N LEU A 56 13.13 -1.55 11.28
CA LEU A 56 14.38 -0.83 11.54
C LEU A 56 14.90 -0.13 10.28
N GLY A 57 14.47 -0.58 9.09
CA GLY A 57 14.91 -0.03 7.81
C GLY A 57 14.48 1.42 7.61
N GLU A 58 15.31 2.24 6.97
CA GLU A 58 15.01 3.63 6.64
C GLU A 58 13.78 3.80 5.74
N TYR A 59 13.52 2.78 4.93
CA TYR A 59 12.40 2.76 3.96
C TYR A 59 11.52 1.53 4.17
N ILE A 60 10.23 1.70 3.93
CA ILE A 60 9.20 0.67 4.09
C ILE A 60 8.57 0.34 2.74
N CYS A 61 8.47 -0.97 2.44
CA CYS A 61 7.65 -1.52 1.37
C CYS A 61 6.58 -2.43 1.97
N PHE A 62 5.30 -2.16 1.71
CA PHE A 62 4.21 -3.08 2.06
C PHE A 62 3.97 -4.03 0.89
N ILE A 63 3.94 -5.33 1.19
CA ILE A 63 3.67 -6.38 0.21
C ILE A 63 2.59 -7.28 0.81
N ASP A 64 1.48 -7.45 0.09
CA ASP A 64 0.42 -8.37 0.50
C ASP A 64 0.87 -9.83 0.25
N ASP A 65 0.45 -10.76 1.10
CA ASP A 65 0.90 -12.16 1.12
C ASP A 65 0.53 -12.97 -0.13
N ASP A 66 -0.45 -12.47 -0.89
CA ASP A 66 -0.90 -13.08 -2.13
C ASP A 66 -0.31 -12.44 -3.40
N ASP A 67 0.51 -11.41 -3.26
CA ASP A 67 1.12 -10.67 -4.35
C ASP A 67 2.58 -11.13 -4.63
N LYS A 68 3.18 -10.59 -5.69
CA LYS A 68 4.58 -10.84 -6.09
C LYS A 68 5.25 -9.55 -6.53
N ILE A 69 6.57 -9.53 -6.49
CA ILE A 69 7.39 -8.42 -6.99
C ILE A 69 8.38 -8.93 -8.04
N SER A 70 8.77 -8.06 -8.99
CA SER A 70 9.85 -8.39 -9.93
C SER A 70 11.20 -8.51 -9.23
N PRO A 71 12.17 -9.26 -9.79
CA PRO A 71 13.49 -9.44 -9.16
C PRO A 71 14.23 -8.14 -8.85
N SER A 72 14.13 -7.13 -9.70
CA SER A 72 14.77 -5.82 -9.53
C SER A 72 13.95 -4.82 -8.69
N TYR A 73 12.75 -5.20 -8.23
CA TYR A 73 11.77 -4.30 -7.62
C TYR A 73 12.34 -3.42 -6.49
N LEU A 74 12.93 -4.05 -5.48
CA LEU A 74 13.47 -3.31 -4.33
C LEU A 74 14.65 -2.41 -4.72
N GLU A 75 15.54 -2.90 -5.57
CA GLU A 75 16.71 -2.15 -6.01
C GLU A 75 16.33 -0.93 -6.84
N ASP A 76 15.40 -1.09 -7.79
CA ASP A 76 14.90 -0.01 -8.64
C ASP A 76 14.20 1.09 -7.80
N LEU A 77 13.35 0.68 -6.84
CA LEU A 77 12.69 1.66 -5.99
C LEU A 77 13.67 2.37 -5.06
N TYR A 78 14.58 1.62 -4.46
CA TYR A 78 15.58 2.16 -3.54
C TYR A 78 16.53 3.14 -4.22
N SER A 79 16.95 2.87 -5.45
CA SER A 79 17.85 3.77 -6.22
C SER A 79 17.30 5.19 -6.42
N LYS A 80 15.97 5.34 -6.36
CA LYS A 80 15.25 6.63 -6.51
C LYS A 80 14.65 7.14 -5.20
N ALA A 81 14.82 6.39 -4.09
CA ALA A 81 14.25 6.73 -2.80
C ALA A 81 14.92 7.95 -2.17
N SER A 82 14.16 8.71 -1.41
CA SER A 82 14.65 9.82 -0.60
C SER A 82 13.75 10.04 0.62
N SER A 83 14.26 10.78 1.58
CA SER A 83 13.55 11.04 2.84
C SER A 83 12.24 11.83 2.71
N CYS A 84 12.00 12.47 1.58
CA CYS A 84 10.82 13.33 1.36
C CYS A 84 9.98 12.94 0.13
N ASN A 85 10.40 11.92 -0.64
CA ASN A 85 9.65 11.43 -1.79
C ASN A 85 9.20 9.99 -1.60
N ILE A 86 8.08 9.61 -2.22
CA ILE A 86 7.72 8.20 -2.42
C ILE A 86 8.14 7.79 -3.83
N VAL A 87 8.58 6.54 -3.99
CA VAL A 87 8.78 5.95 -5.33
C VAL A 87 7.68 4.93 -5.56
N ALA A 88 6.87 5.14 -6.58
CA ALA A 88 5.76 4.28 -6.95
C ALA A 88 6.12 3.41 -8.16
N SER A 89 5.82 2.10 -8.06
CA SER A 89 6.09 1.13 -9.11
C SER A 89 4.96 1.00 -10.11
N ASN A 90 5.26 0.36 -11.24
CA ASN A 90 4.24 -0.19 -12.12
C ASN A 90 3.52 -1.37 -11.46
N VAL A 91 2.28 -1.63 -11.88
CA VAL A 91 1.44 -2.72 -11.36
C VAL A 91 0.96 -3.57 -12.52
N LYS A 92 1.00 -4.89 -12.36
CA LYS A 92 0.34 -5.85 -13.25
C LYS A 92 -0.56 -6.75 -12.44
N ALA A 93 -1.83 -6.80 -12.80
CA ALA A 93 -2.78 -7.71 -12.16
C ALA A 93 -2.74 -9.08 -12.85
N PHE A 94 -2.80 -10.18 -12.09
CA PHE A 94 -2.76 -11.53 -12.61
C PHE A 94 -3.75 -12.47 -11.91
N TYR A 95 -4.17 -13.52 -12.61
CA TYR A 95 -4.97 -14.62 -12.07
C TYR A 95 -4.12 -15.88 -11.98
N ASN A 96 -4.34 -16.72 -10.95
CA ASN A 96 -3.58 -17.97 -10.77
C ASN A 96 -3.65 -18.94 -11.96
N ASN A 97 -4.80 -19.00 -12.60
CA ASN A 97 -5.12 -20.03 -13.60
C ASN A 97 -5.24 -19.48 -15.03
N SER A 98 -4.77 -18.28 -15.29
CA SER A 98 -4.81 -17.72 -16.63
C SER A 98 -3.67 -16.73 -16.88
N ASN A 99 -3.16 -16.73 -18.09
CA ASN A 99 -2.22 -15.70 -18.57
C ASN A 99 -2.91 -14.34 -18.81
N LYS A 100 -4.21 -14.20 -18.45
CA LYS A 100 -4.94 -12.95 -18.60
C LYS A 100 -4.47 -11.95 -17.55
N THR A 101 -4.05 -10.79 -18.01
CA THR A 101 -3.79 -9.61 -17.18
C THR A 101 -4.96 -8.64 -17.32
N GLU A 102 -5.45 -8.10 -16.23
CA GLU A 102 -6.43 -7.01 -16.25
C GLU A 102 -5.73 -5.66 -16.13
N ASN A 103 -6.33 -4.64 -16.74
CA ASN A 103 -5.86 -3.27 -16.60
C ASN A 103 -6.12 -2.77 -15.18
N ASP A 104 -5.07 -2.66 -14.39
CA ASP A 104 -5.10 -2.01 -13.09
C ASP A 104 -5.13 -0.49 -13.27
N TYR A 105 -5.89 0.21 -12.42
CA TYR A 105 -6.01 1.67 -12.50
C TYR A 105 -4.68 2.41 -12.16
N ILE A 106 -3.80 1.77 -11.37
CA ILE A 106 -2.45 2.27 -11.09
C ILE A 106 -1.58 2.08 -12.33
N ALA A 107 -1.64 0.92 -12.99
CA ALA A 107 -0.93 0.66 -14.23
C ALA A 107 -1.31 1.70 -15.31
N SER A 108 -2.61 1.95 -15.48
CA SER A 108 -3.09 2.96 -16.42
C SER A 108 -2.60 4.38 -16.08
N ALA A 109 -2.42 4.71 -14.80
CA ALA A 109 -1.85 5.98 -14.39
C ALA A 109 -0.33 6.03 -14.62
N TYR A 110 0.36 4.91 -14.33
CA TYR A 110 1.79 4.78 -14.54
C TYR A 110 2.16 4.98 -16.01
N GLU A 111 1.52 4.25 -16.94
CA GLU A 111 1.78 4.36 -18.38
C GLU A 111 1.56 5.79 -18.91
N LYS A 112 0.53 6.49 -18.41
CA LYS A 112 0.27 7.88 -18.82
C LYS A 112 1.30 8.90 -18.32
N LEU A 113 1.98 8.60 -17.22
CA LEU A 113 2.82 9.58 -16.51
C LEU A 113 4.31 9.29 -16.62
N ILE A 114 4.71 8.04 -16.87
CA ILE A 114 6.14 7.64 -16.90
C ILE A 114 6.93 8.39 -17.97
N HIS A 115 6.32 8.70 -19.11
CA HIS A 115 6.97 9.42 -20.20
C HIS A 115 7.36 10.87 -19.86
N LYS A 116 6.76 11.42 -18.80
CA LYS A 116 7.07 12.79 -18.37
C LYS A 116 8.44 12.90 -17.70
N ASN A 117 8.99 11.79 -17.24
CA ASN A 117 10.27 11.67 -16.54
C ASN A 117 10.53 12.80 -15.52
N ALA A 118 9.48 13.19 -14.80
CA ALA A 118 9.49 14.32 -13.86
C ALA A 118 8.77 13.95 -12.56
N PRO A 119 9.21 14.52 -11.43
CA PRO A 119 8.54 14.38 -10.15
C PRO A 119 7.06 14.83 -10.23
N LEU A 120 6.17 14.04 -9.64
CA LEU A 120 4.76 14.35 -9.60
C LEU A 120 4.39 14.97 -8.25
N SER A 121 3.59 16.03 -8.24
CA SER A 121 2.94 16.47 -7.00
C SER A 121 1.96 15.40 -6.49
N VAL A 122 1.67 15.41 -5.20
CA VAL A 122 0.70 14.48 -4.57
C VAL A 122 -0.66 14.51 -5.31
N LEU A 123 -1.12 15.68 -5.74
CA LEU A 123 -2.36 15.81 -6.50
C LEU A 123 -2.30 15.13 -7.88
N LYS A 124 -1.22 15.34 -8.64
CA LYS A 124 -1.02 14.69 -9.96
C LYS A 124 -0.86 13.18 -9.81
N GLY A 125 -0.14 12.73 -8.78
CA GLY A 125 0.08 11.33 -8.45
C GLY A 125 -1.00 10.69 -7.57
N ARG A 126 -2.17 11.31 -7.38
CA ARG A 126 -3.21 10.87 -6.44
C ARG A 126 -3.67 9.42 -6.59
N LYS A 127 -3.52 8.82 -7.76
CA LYS A 127 -3.87 7.41 -7.99
C LYS A 127 -2.90 6.47 -7.27
N PHE A 128 -1.62 6.84 -7.18
CA PHE A 128 -0.61 6.08 -6.42
C PHE A 128 -0.81 6.19 -4.90
N MET A 129 -1.63 7.15 -4.45
CA MET A 129 -1.94 7.39 -3.04
C MET A 129 -3.19 6.62 -2.55
N SER A 130 -3.69 5.64 -3.31
CA SER A 130 -4.91 4.88 -2.96
C SER A 130 -4.64 3.55 -2.26
N SER A 131 -3.41 3.07 -2.28
CA SER A 131 -2.93 1.87 -1.60
C SER A 131 -1.58 2.15 -0.94
N SER A 132 -1.24 1.46 0.13
CA SER A 132 0.08 1.50 0.76
C SER A 132 1.10 0.63 0.03
N CYS A 133 0.65 -0.42 -0.69
CA CYS A 133 1.48 -1.29 -1.52
C CYS A 133 1.95 -0.61 -2.81
N CYS A 134 2.78 -1.28 -3.59
CA CYS A 134 3.30 -0.86 -4.88
C CYS A 134 4.21 0.38 -4.81
N LYS A 135 4.93 0.57 -3.71
CA LYS A 135 5.84 1.70 -3.52
C LYS A 135 6.83 1.49 -2.39
N ILE A 136 7.84 2.36 -2.34
CA ILE A 136 8.73 2.51 -1.19
C ILE A 136 8.49 3.87 -0.54
N ILE A 137 8.46 3.90 0.80
CA ILE A 137 8.12 5.07 1.62
C ILE A 137 9.17 5.23 2.71
N SER A 138 9.78 6.40 2.85
CA SER A 138 10.70 6.66 3.97
C SER A 138 9.98 6.66 5.31
N GLN A 139 10.61 6.12 6.36
CA GLN A 139 10.10 6.24 7.73
C GLN A 139 9.94 7.70 8.16
N LYS A 140 10.76 8.64 7.63
CA LYS A 140 10.61 10.08 7.88
C LYS A 140 9.31 10.68 7.33
N ILE A 141 8.73 10.04 6.30
CA ILE A 141 7.40 10.41 5.79
C ILE A 141 6.30 9.81 6.67
N ILE A 142 6.45 8.55 7.09
CA ILE A 142 5.45 7.82 7.89
C ILE A 142 5.35 8.40 9.30
N GLN A 143 6.49 8.63 9.95
CA GLN A 143 6.55 9.09 11.35
C GLN A 143 5.69 8.21 12.28
N ASP A 144 4.87 8.85 13.12
CA ASP A 144 3.97 8.18 14.07
C ASP A 144 2.61 7.82 13.47
N VAL A 145 2.40 8.04 12.18
CA VAL A 145 1.14 7.69 11.51
C VAL A 145 0.97 6.19 11.47
N ARG A 146 -0.22 5.72 11.80
CA ARG A 146 -0.60 4.30 11.84
C ARG A 146 -1.90 4.08 11.07
N PHE A 147 -2.08 2.86 10.59
CA PHE A 147 -3.34 2.44 9.96
C PHE A 147 -4.47 2.43 11.01
N ASP A 148 -5.64 2.98 10.64
CA ASP A 148 -6.81 2.99 11.50
C ASP A 148 -7.44 1.59 11.58
N THR A 149 -7.34 0.94 12.73
CA THR A 149 -7.88 -0.41 12.97
C THR A 149 -9.41 -0.47 12.97
N ASN A 150 -10.10 0.67 13.07
CA ASN A 150 -11.56 0.77 12.97
C ASN A 150 -12.07 0.80 11.52
N LEU A 151 -11.17 0.89 10.55
CA LEU A 151 -11.48 0.86 9.13
C LEU A 151 -11.18 -0.52 8.56
N LYS A 152 -12.22 -1.24 8.14
CA LYS A 152 -12.07 -2.52 7.42
C LYS A 152 -11.85 -2.32 5.92
N ILE A 153 -12.17 -1.12 5.39
CA ILE A 153 -12.07 -0.75 3.97
C ILE A 153 -11.69 0.71 3.89
N GLY A 154 -10.69 1.01 3.06
CA GLY A 154 -10.19 2.37 2.83
C GLY A 154 -9.12 2.81 3.83
N GLU A 155 -8.65 1.92 4.71
CA GLU A 155 -7.56 2.13 5.65
C GLU A 155 -6.28 2.61 4.96
N ASP A 156 -5.93 1.98 3.83
CA ASP A 156 -4.81 2.37 2.97
C ASP A 156 -4.91 3.82 2.49
N SER A 157 -6.09 4.17 1.98
CA SER A 157 -6.33 5.50 1.42
C SER A 157 -6.27 6.59 2.50
N VAL A 158 -6.73 6.27 3.72
CA VAL A 158 -6.64 7.18 4.89
C VAL A 158 -5.19 7.30 5.33
N PHE A 159 -4.47 6.19 5.52
CA PHE A 159 -3.05 6.19 5.88
C PHE A 159 -2.22 7.02 4.88
N MET A 160 -2.40 6.79 3.58
CA MET A 160 -1.71 7.55 2.53
C MET A 160 -2.10 9.03 2.52
N ALA A 161 -3.34 9.37 2.89
CA ALA A 161 -3.77 10.76 3.02
C ALA A 161 -3.12 11.42 4.24
N GLU A 162 -3.01 10.73 5.37
CA GLU A 162 -2.37 11.25 6.58
C GLU A 162 -0.88 11.54 6.38
N ILE A 163 -0.13 10.64 5.77
CA ILE A 163 1.30 10.86 5.49
C ILE A 163 1.55 11.86 4.35
N SER A 164 0.52 12.23 3.57
CA SER A 164 0.67 13.10 2.40
C SER A 164 1.23 14.49 2.72
N LYS A 165 1.06 14.97 3.94
CA LYS A 165 1.62 16.24 4.43
C LYS A 165 3.16 16.25 4.43
N ASN A 166 3.79 15.09 4.56
CA ASN A 166 5.24 14.92 4.61
C ASN A 166 5.84 14.57 3.24
N ILE A 167 5.01 14.47 2.19
CA ILE A 167 5.45 14.05 0.85
C ILE A 167 5.67 15.28 -0.02
N LYS A 168 6.92 15.45 -0.48
CA LYS A 168 7.26 16.50 -1.43
C LYS A 168 6.84 16.11 -2.85
N ASN A 169 7.23 14.92 -3.30
CA ASN A 169 6.94 14.42 -4.64
C ASN A 169 6.68 12.91 -4.66
N ILE A 170 6.06 12.46 -5.74
CA ILE A 170 5.96 11.05 -6.12
C ILE A 170 6.84 10.86 -7.35
N ILE A 171 7.82 9.96 -7.25
CA ILE A 171 8.70 9.55 -8.32
C ILE A 171 8.18 8.22 -8.88
N LEU A 172 8.26 8.02 -10.18
CA LEU A 172 7.95 6.72 -10.78
C LEU A 172 9.23 5.90 -10.93
N SER A 173 9.14 4.62 -10.60
CA SER A 173 10.22 3.65 -10.80
C SER A 173 10.47 3.39 -12.30
N ASP A 174 11.43 2.58 -12.63
CA ASP A 174 11.60 2.09 -13.99
C ASP A 174 10.50 1.08 -14.35
N LYS A 175 10.26 0.89 -15.65
CA LYS A 175 9.16 0.02 -16.16
C LYS A 175 9.29 -1.44 -15.70
N ASN A 176 10.50 -1.89 -15.39
CA ASN A 176 10.79 -3.25 -14.97
C ASN A 176 10.55 -3.50 -13.46
N ALA A 177 10.42 -2.44 -12.66
CA ALA A 177 10.02 -2.55 -11.26
C ALA A 177 8.50 -2.75 -11.18
N ILE A 178 8.08 -4.01 -11.16
CA ILE A 178 6.67 -4.39 -11.27
C ILE A 178 6.20 -5.01 -9.96
N TYR A 179 5.08 -4.51 -9.48
CA TYR A 179 4.29 -5.14 -8.43
C TYR A 179 3.18 -5.99 -9.09
N TYR A 180 3.21 -7.31 -8.91
CA TYR A 180 2.22 -8.23 -9.46
C TYR A 180 1.12 -8.46 -8.45
N ARG A 181 -0.04 -7.83 -8.68
CA ARG A 181 -1.23 -7.97 -7.83
C ARG A 181 -2.05 -9.16 -8.24
N ARG A 182 -2.28 -10.07 -7.30
CA ARG A 182 -3.14 -11.23 -7.54
C ARG A 182 -4.61 -10.82 -7.53
N LEU A 183 -5.34 -11.31 -8.53
CA LEU A 183 -6.80 -11.19 -8.61
C LEU A 183 -7.43 -12.52 -8.19
N ARG A 184 -8.13 -12.52 -7.07
CA ARG A 184 -8.86 -13.70 -6.57
C ARG A 184 -10.34 -13.38 -6.37
N VAL A 185 -11.19 -14.39 -6.59
CA VAL A 185 -12.60 -14.34 -6.24
C VAL A 185 -12.71 -14.28 -4.71
N GLY A 186 -13.55 -13.40 -4.17
CA GLY A 186 -13.71 -13.28 -2.71
C GLY A 186 -12.70 -12.38 -1.99
N SER A 187 -11.86 -11.61 -2.73
CA SER A 187 -11.01 -10.61 -2.07
C SER A 187 -11.84 -9.56 -1.34
N ALA A 188 -11.34 -9.08 -0.17
CA ALA A 188 -12.03 -8.12 0.69
C ALA A 188 -12.48 -6.85 -0.06
N SER A 189 -11.69 -6.40 -1.04
CA SER A 189 -12.00 -5.23 -1.88
C SER A 189 -13.13 -5.46 -2.90
N ARG A 190 -13.51 -6.72 -3.16
CA ARG A 190 -14.53 -7.12 -4.15
C ARG A 190 -15.77 -7.75 -3.54
N THR A 191 -15.81 -7.93 -2.21
CA THR A 191 -16.98 -8.44 -1.51
C THR A 191 -18.16 -7.47 -1.69
N LYS A 192 -19.31 -8.01 -2.16
CA LYS A 192 -20.53 -7.23 -2.29
C LYS A 192 -20.99 -6.74 -0.91
N GLN A 193 -21.20 -5.45 -0.79
CA GLN A 193 -21.66 -4.80 0.44
C GLN A 193 -23.10 -4.33 0.26
N THR A 194 -23.88 -4.35 1.32
CA THR A 194 -25.20 -3.72 1.34
C THR A 194 -25.09 -2.21 1.27
N THR A 195 -26.16 -1.53 0.84
CA THR A 195 -26.20 -0.06 0.78
C THR A 195 -25.91 0.57 2.15
N LEU A 196 -26.42 -0.03 3.23
CA LEU A 196 -26.17 0.44 4.60
C LEU A 196 -24.69 0.32 4.98
N GLN A 197 -24.05 -0.81 4.68
CA GLN A 197 -22.62 -1.00 4.94
C GLN A 197 -21.78 0.02 4.16
N LYS A 198 -22.12 0.27 2.90
CA LYS A 198 -21.46 1.28 2.06
C LYS A 198 -21.61 2.68 2.63
N SER A 199 -22.80 3.07 3.06
CA SER A 199 -23.02 4.40 3.67
C SER A 199 -22.21 4.59 4.95
N GLN A 200 -22.12 3.54 5.80
CA GLN A 200 -21.32 3.57 7.01
C GLN A 200 -19.82 3.73 6.70
N ILE A 201 -19.31 3.00 5.69
CA ILE A 201 -17.90 3.12 5.25
C ILE A 201 -17.63 4.54 4.74
N VAL A 202 -18.49 5.05 3.85
CA VAL A 202 -18.36 6.42 3.31
C VAL A 202 -18.35 7.43 4.45
N CYS A 203 -19.29 7.34 5.39
CA CYS A 203 -19.38 8.26 6.52
C CYS A 203 -18.08 8.22 7.38
N LYS A 204 -17.54 7.03 7.67
CA LYS A 204 -16.29 6.89 8.41
C LYS A 204 -15.11 7.53 7.66
N LEU A 205 -14.98 7.29 6.35
CA LEU A 205 -13.92 7.85 5.54
C LEU A 205 -14.03 9.38 5.41
N GLN A 206 -15.25 9.91 5.20
CA GLN A 206 -15.49 11.34 5.14
C GLN A 206 -15.09 12.04 6.44
N LYS A 207 -15.45 11.47 7.60
CA LYS A 207 -15.03 12.01 8.90
C LYS A 207 -13.51 12.12 9.04
N ARG A 208 -12.75 11.15 8.49
CA ARG A 208 -11.28 11.19 8.49
C ARG A 208 -10.75 12.29 7.56
N TYR A 209 -11.21 12.34 6.33
CA TYR A 209 -10.74 13.34 5.36
C TYR A 209 -11.12 14.77 5.74
N ILE A 210 -12.30 15.00 6.30
CA ILE A 210 -12.72 16.33 6.77
C ILE A 210 -11.78 16.85 7.87
N LYS A 211 -11.35 15.99 8.80
CA LYS A 211 -10.35 16.35 9.82
C LYS A 211 -8.98 16.76 9.24
N MET A 212 -8.67 16.33 8.02
CA MET A 212 -7.45 16.69 7.32
C MET A 212 -7.57 17.97 6.49
N LEU A 213 -8.72 18.65 6.47
CA LEU A 213 -8.90 19.94 5.79
C LEU A 213 -8.29 21.08 6.62
N THR A 214 -7.00 21.00 6.85
CA THR A 214 -6.19 22.00 7.57
C THR A 214 -4.99 22.42 6.72
N SER A 215 -4.36 23.53 7.04
CA SER A 215 -3.21 24.07 6.33
C SER A 215 -1.98 23.12 6.29
N SER A 216 -1.93 22.14 7.19
CA SER A 216 -0.86 21.15 7.21
C SER A 216 -0.93 20.13 6.08
N TYR A 217 -2.07 20.02 5.39
CA TYR A 217 -2.28 19.05 4.33
C TYR A 217 -2.40 19.71 2.95
N ASN A 218 -2.18 18.91 1.90
CA ASN A 218 -2.49 19.35 0.54
C ASN A 218 -4.03 19.32 0.35
N ILE A 219 -4.68 20.44 0.64
CA ILE A 219 -6.16 20.58 0.59
C ILE A 219 -6.75 20.11 -0.75
N PRO A 220 -6.21 20.49 -1.94
CA PRO A 220 -6.71 19.99 -3.22
C PRO A 220 -6.65 18.46 -3.33
N PHE A 221 -5.60 17.82 -2.80
CA PHE A 221 -5.51 16.37 -2.79
C PHE A 221 -6.57 15.76 -1.84
N ILE A 222 -6.73 16.27 -0.62
CA ILE A 222 -7.75 15.79 0.33
C ILE A 222 -9.16 15.95 -0.25
N ALA A 223 -9.45 17.07 -0.89
CA ALA A 223 -10.73 17.28 -1.58
C ALA A 223 -11.01 16.20 -2.63
N THR A 224 -9.98 15.76 -3.38
CA THR A 224 -10.15 14.63 -4.32
C THR A 224 -10.50 13.31 -3.63
N ARG A 225 -10.04 13.08 -2.39
CA ARG A 225 -10.41 11.88 -1.61
C ARG A 225 -11.86 11.93 -1.17
N ILE A 226 -12.31 13.08 -0.70
CA ILE A 226 -13.71 13.34 -0.33
C ILE A 226 -14.62 13.05 -1.52
N VAL A 227 -14.37 13.71 -2.66
CA VAL A 227 -15.17 13.54 -3.89
C VAL A 227 -15.13 12.08 -4.38
N ALA A 228 -13.96 11.45 -4.44
CA ALA A 228 -13.83 10.06 -4.90
C ALA A 228 -14.61 9.07 -4.03
N THR A 229 -14.67 9.31 -2.72
CA THR A 229 -15.41 8.46 -1.79
C THR A 229 -16.92 8.63 -1.97
N LEU A 230 -17.39 9.87 -2.16
CA LEU A 230 -18.81 10.14 -2.47
C LEU A 230 -19.22 9.54 -3.83
N MET A 231 -18.38 9.70 -4.85
CA MET A 231 -18.68 9.13 -6.18
C MET A 231 -18.74 7.60 -6.18
N LYS A 232 -17.96 6.92 -5.36
CA LYS A 232 -18.10 5.47 -5.18
C LYS A 232 -19.45 5.07 -4.59
N PHE A 233 -20.05 5.92 -3.78
CA PHE A 233 -21.39 5.69 -3.22
C PHE A 233 -22.49 5.93 -4.26
N ILE A 234 -22.36 6.97 -5.09
CA ILE A 234 -23.38 7.38 -6.08
C ILE A 234 -23.42 6.43 -7.31
N ARG A 235 -22.27 5.85 -7.70
CA ARG A 235 -22.17 4.93 -8.88
C ARG A 235 -22.64 3.51 -8.61
N LEU A 236 -23.30 3.30 -7.52
CA LEU A 236 -23.82 2.01 -7.04
C LEU A 236 -25.35 2.00 -6.93
#